data_601d5415bf479b806efe37f5596593d7
#
_entry.id   601d5415bf479b806efe37f5596593d7
#
_cell.length_a   1.000
_cell.length_b   1.000
_cell.length_c   1.000
_cell.angle_alpha   90.00
_cell.angle_beta   90.00
_cell.angle_gamma   90.00
#
_symmetry.space_group_name_H-M   'P 1'
#
loop_
_entity.id
_entity.type
_entity.pdbx_description
1 polymer ?
#
loop_
_entity_poly.entity_id
_entity_poly.type
_entity_poly.pdbx_seq_one_letter_code
_entity_poly.pdbx_strand_id
1 'polypeptide(L)'
;MSARDAVPSSLASQIETAAHAIEARVIAWRRDFHEHPELGNREFRTAAIVAAHLQQLGLDDVRTGVAHTGVVGVLKGGLPGPTVALRADMDALPVTESVDLPFASKARTQWNGEDVGVMHACGHDCHTAILMGVAEVLASLRSGLRGTVKFIFQPAEEMPPQGEDGGAKMMIAEGALEHPTPQAIFGLHVTSRLPLGVIGYRPGPTMASADNLTITVHGRQTHGAMPWFGVDPIVTAAQVVLGLQTVVSRQVDLTREPAVVTIGTIKGGVRENIIPDSVEMRGTIRTFDETMRDDIHERVTTLAEAISRGSRAGCTVCIRKNYPVTVNDPKLTQAMLPTLQRTAGDGHLMLVPKVTGSEDFSFFQQLVPGLFIFIGVVPPGTDPSTSAPNHSPRFFADERCLVQGVRALAQLAGDFLESRAT
;
A
#
# COMPACT_ATOMS: atom_id res chain seq x y z
N MET A 1 27.67 -20.07 46.78
CA MET A 1 27.68 -19.54 45.40
C MET A 1 26.46 -18.66 45.29
N SER A 2 26.68 -17.35 45.28
CA SER A 2 25.62 -16.33 45.22
C SER A 2 25.02 -16.37 43.84
N ALA A 3 23.67 -16.51 43.75
CA ALA A 3 22.91 -16.23 42.53
C ALA A 3 23.17 -14.77 42.17
N ARG A 4 23.93 -14.51 41.12
CA ARG A 4 24.01 -13.17 40.53
C ARG A 4 22.62 -12.83 40.02
N ASP A 5 21.99 -11.81 40.62
CA ASP A 5 20.77 -11.18 40.10
C ASP A 5 21.07 -10.77 38.66
N ALA A 6 20.53 -11.54 37.71
CA ALA A 6 20.60 -11.17 36.31
C ALA A 6 19.81 -9.88 36.15
N VAL A 7 20.46 -8.80 35.71
CA VAL A 7 19.75 -7.57 35.30
C VAL A 7 18.68 -7.95 34.28
N PRO A 8 17.41 -7.58 34.52
CA PRO A 8 16.35 -7.92 33.56
C PRO A 8 16.75 -7.43 32.16
N SER A 9 16.69 -8.30 31.16
CA SER A 9 16.97 -7.90 29.76
C SER A 9 15.96 -6.84 29.35
N SER A 10 16.42 -5.80 28.63
CA SER A 10 15.54 -4.74 28.13
C SER A 10 14.44 -5.33 27.25
N LEU A 11 13.27 -4.68 27.16
CA LEU A 11 12.18 -5.10 26.26
C LEU A 11 12.70 -5.30 24.82
N ALA A 12 13.57 -4.40 24.36
CA ALA A 12 14.21 -4.50 23.05
C ALA A 12 14.98 -5.81 22.85
N SER A 13 15.76 -6.24 23.86
CA SER A 13 16.50 -7.51 23.80
C SER A 13 15.58 -8.74 23.86
N GLN A 14 14.48 -8.64 24.60
CA GLN A 14 13.47 -9.71 24.68
C GLN A 14 12.74 -9.87 23.35
N ILE A 15 12.36 -8.78 22.70
CA ILE A 15 11.76 -8.77 21.36
C ILE A 15 12.71 -9.42 20.36
N GLU A 16 13.99 -9.06 20.37
CA GLU A 16 15.00 -9.63 19.48
C GLU A 16 15.07 -11.15 19.61
N THR A 17 15.17 -11.63 20.83
CA THR A 17 15.25 -13.07 21.14
C THR A 17 13.95 -13.80 20.72
N ALA A 18 12.80 -13.24 21.05
CA ALA A 18 11.51 -13.84 20.74
C ALA A 18 11.24 -13.88 19.22
N ALA A 19 11.63 -12.83 18.48
CA ALA A 19 11.47 -12.78 17.03
C ALA A 19 12.29 -13.87 16.33
N HIS A 20 13.53 -14.09 16.72
CA HIS A 20 14.35 -15.17 16.16
C HIS A 20 13.81 -16.56 16.52
N ALA A 21 13.23 -16.74 17.71
CA ALA A 21 12.68 -18.02 18.15
C ALA A 21 11.48 -18.50 17.29
N ILE A 22 10.78 -17.58 16.62
CA ILE A 22 9.61 -17.88 15.78
C ILE A 22 9.88 -17.84 14.28
N GLU A 23 11.09 -17.54 13.84
CA GLU A 23 11.44 -17.34 12.42
C GLU A 23 10.91 -18.46 11.51
N ALA A 24 11.12 -19.73 11.89
CA ALA A 24 10.66 -20.86 11.11
C ALA A 24 9.12 -20.92 10.94
N ARG A 25 8.36 -20.44 11.95
CA ARG A 25 6.91 -20.37 11.87
C ARG A 25 6.45 -19.25 10.94
N VAL A 26 7.08 -18.09 11.02
CA VAL A 26 6.77 -16.95 10.14
C VAL A 26 7.02 -17.34 8.68
N ILE A 27 8.12 -18.04 8.39
CA ILE A 27 8.39 -18.60 7.07
C ILE A 27 7.30 -19.59 6.64
N ALA A 28 6.86 -20.47 7.54
CA ALA A 28 5.82 -21.45 7.23
C ALA A 28 4.48 -20.78 6.90
N TRP A 29 4.06 -19.76 7.67
CA TRP A 29 2.86 -18.98 7.37
C TRP A 29 2.95 -18.26 6.03
N ARG A 30 4.07 -17.59 5.75
CA ARG A 30 4.30 -16.90 4.49
C ARG A 30 4.18 -17.87 3.30
N ARG A 31 4.78 -19.05 3.36
CA ARG A 31 4.70 -20.05 2.29
C ARG A 31 3.28 -20.56 2.09
N ASP A 32 2.55 -20.79 3.17
CA ASP A 32 1.16 -21.22 3.13
C ASP A 32 0.25 -20.16 2.47
N PHE A 33 0.40 -18.88 2.82
CA PHE A 33 -0.33 -17.80 2.16
C PHE A 33 0.05 -17.65 0.69
N HIS A 34 1.34 -17.77 0.37
CA HIS A 34 1.83 -17.68 -1.01
C HIS A 34 1.29 -18.79 -1.91
N GLU A 35 1.17 -20.00 -1.38
CA GLU A 35 0.61 -21.17 -2.10
C GLU A 35 -0.90 -21.07 -2.28
N HIS A 36 -1.59 -20.32 -1.40
CA HIS A 36 -3.05 -20.20 -1.37
C HIS A 36 -3.50 -18.73 -1.38
N PRO A 37 -3.11 -17.92 -2.39
CA PRO A 37 -3.43 -16.50 -2.45
C PRO A 37 -4.90 -16.26 -2.76
N GLU A 38 -5.46 -15.20 -2.18
CA GLU A 38 -6.84 -14.78 -2.36
C GLU A 38 -6.89 -13.31 -2.80
N LEU A 39 -7.78 -12.98 -3.74
CA LEU A 39 -7.95 -11.61 -4.22
C LEU A 39 -8.67 -10.73 -3.19
N GLY A 40 -8.55 -9.42 -3.36
CA GLY A 40 -9.20 -8.41 -2.51
C GLY A 40 -10.68 -8.67 -2.27
N ASN A 41 -11.12 -8.49 -1.03
CA ASN A 41 -12.45 -8.86 -0.49
C ASN A 41 -12.79 -10.36 -0.58
N ARG A 42 -11.83 -11.22 -0.87
CA ARG A 42 -12.00 -12.69 -0.95
C ARG A 42 -11.00 -13.44 -0.08
N GLU A 43 -10.30 -12.75 0.82
CA GLU A 43 -9.25 -13.28 1.70
C GLU A 43 -9.85 -14.10 2.87
N PHE A 44 -10.86 -14.95 2.61
CA PHE A 44 -11.59 -15.66 3.64
C PHE A 44 -10.74 -16.69 4.40
N ARG A 45 -9.89 -17.44 3.67
CA ARG A 45 -8.99 -18.42 4.26
C ARG A 45 -7.89 -17.72 5.07
N THR A 46 -7.27 -16.71 4.49
CA THR A 46 -6.23 -15.90 5.13
C THR A 46 -6.75 -15.25 6.42
N ALA A 47 -7.91 -14.61 6.36
CA ALA A 47 -8.58 -14.01 7.50
C ALA A 47 -8.90 -15.03 8.62
N ALA A 48 -9.37 -16.23 8.24
CA ALA A 48 -9.67 -17.28 9.22
C ALA A 48 -8.41 -17.77 9.96
N ILE A 49 -7.28 -17.91 9.24
CA ILE A 49 -5.98 -18.31 9.84
C ILE A 49 -5.49 -17.22 10.78
N VAL A 50 -5.52 -15.95 10.35
CA VAL A 50 -5.14 -14.79 11.18
C VAL A 50 -5.99 -14.73 12.44
N ALA A 51 -7.32 -14.80 12.32
CA ALA A 51 -8.22 -14.73 13.46
C ALA A 51 -7.99 -15.87 14.46
N ALA A 52 -7.84 -17.10 13.96
CA ALA A 52 -7.55 -18.26 14.81
C ALA A 52 -6.21 -18.10 15.55
N HIS A 53 -5.17 -17.60 14.88
CA HIS A 53 -3.87 -17.33 15.50
C HIS A 53 -3.98 -16.28 16.62
N LEU A 54 -4.63 -15.14 16.37
CA LEU A 54 -4.81 -14.09 17.37
C LEU A 54 -5.63 -14.60 18.60
N GLN A 55 -6.65 -15.42 18.36
CA GLN A 55 -7.44 -16.04 19.41
C GLN A 55 -6.59 -17.02 20.24
N GLN A 56 -5.76 -17.84 19.61
CA GLN A 56 -4.85 -18.78 20.28
C GLN A 56 -3.80 -18.06 21.15
N LEU A 57 -3.35 -16.88 20.74
CA LEU A 57 -2.47 -16.03 21.53
C LEU A 57 -3.16 -15.39 22.74
N GLY A 58 -4.48 -15.51 22.85
CA GLY A 58 -5.27 -14.92 23.94
C GLY A 58 -5.35 -13.40 23.88
N LEU A 59 -5.47 -12.79 22.70
CA LEU A 59 -5.73 -11.37 22.57
C LEU A 59 -7.04 -10.98 23.27
N ASP A 60 -7.10 -9.77 23.80
CA ASP A 60 -8.26 -9.29 24.59
C ASP A 60 -9.51 -9.06 23.74
N ASP A 61 -9.34 -8.79 22.46
CA ASP A 61 -10.42 -8.67 21.49
C ASP A 61 -9.93 -9.11 20.10
N VAL A 62 -10.78 -9.84 19.36
CA VAL A 62 -10.52 -10.23 17.96
C VAL A 62 -11.81 -10.09 17.18
N ARG A 63 -11.89 -9.06 16.37
CA ARG A 63 -13.01 -8.78 15.46
C ARG A 63 -12.67 -9.26 14.06
N THR A 64 -13.59 -9.98 13.43
CA THR A 64 -13.49 -10.50 12.06
C THR A 64 -14.57 -9.87 11.18
N GLY A 65 -14.39 -9.94 9.86
CA GLY A 65 -15.36 -9.42 8.90
C GLY A 65 -15.37 -7.88 8.82
N VAL A 66 -14.34 -7.20 9.29
CA VAL A 66 -14.17 -5.75 9.15
C VAL A 66 -13.76 -5.46 7.71
N ALA A 67 -14.53 -4.66 6.98
CA ALA A 67 -14.38 -4.47 5.54
C ALA A 67 -14.34 -5.81 4.77
N HIS A 68 -15.36 -6.64 4.95
CA HIS A 68 -15.57 -7.99 4.39
C HIS A 68 -14.72 -9.06 5.07
N THR A 69 -13.41 -9.06 4.90
CA THR A 69 -12.50 -10.14 5.34
C THR A 69 -11.45 -9.67 6.34
N GLY A 70 -11.38 -8.37 6.65
CA GLY A 70 -10.39 -7.82 7.57
C GLY A 70 -10.54 -8.34 9.00
N VAL A 71 -9.40 -8.37 9.70
CA VAL A 71 -9.31 -8.81 11.10
C VAL A 71 -8.64 -7.72 11.93
N VAL A 72 -9.25 -7.39 13.07
CA VAL A 72 -8.69 -6.43 14.03
C VAL A 72 -8.51 -7.13 15.37
N GLY A 73 -7.26 -7.19 15.85
CA GLY A 73 -6.91 -7.75 17.15
C GLY A 73 -6.47 -6.67 18.15
N VAL A 74 -6.74 -6.86 19.42
CA VAL A 74 -6.31 -5.95 20.50
C VAL A 74 -5.57 -6.75 21.57
N LEU A 75 -4.33 -6.35 21.86
CA LEU A 75 -3.51 -6.88 22.95
C LEU A 75 -3.30 -5.79 24.00
N LYS A 76 -3.85 -5.95 25.18
CA LYS A 76 -3.58 -5.09 26.33
C LYS A 76 -2.32 -5.58 27.04
N GLY A 77 -1.33 -4.73 27.20
CA GLY A 77 -0.15 -4.99 27.99
C GLY A 77 -0.42 -5.08 29.48
N GLY A 78 0.54 -5.60 30.24
CA GLY A 78 0.45 -5.73 31.69
C GLY A 78 0.65 -4.40 32.45
N LEU A 79 1.14 -3.37 31.77
CA LEU A 79 1.40 -2.05 32.36
C LEU A 79 0.58 -0.96 31.67
N PRO A 80 0.13 0.08 32.38
CA PRO A 80 -0.61 1.19 31.77
C PRO A 80 0.26 1.94 30.76
N GLY A 81 -0.38 2.45 29.70
CA GLY A 81 0.31 3.19 28.64
C GLY A 81 -0.62 3.57 27.48
N PRO A 82 -0.06 4.14 26.41
CA PRO A 82 -0.79 4.55 25.21
C PRO A 82 -1.25 3.36 24.37
N THR A 83 -1.94 3.66 23.27
CA THR A 83 -2.29 2.67 22.24
C THR A 83 -1.51 2.93 20.97
N VAL A 84 -0.98 1.87 20.35
CA VAL A 84 -0.35 1.89 19.03
C VAL A 84 -1.06 0.90 18.11
N ALA A 85 -1.17 1.22 16.82
CA ALA A 85 -1.68 0.31 15.81
C ALA A 85 -0.54 -0.19 14.90
N LEU A 86 -0.66 -1.44 14.45
CA LEU A 86 0.20 -2.06 13.45
C LEU A 86 -0.68 -2.60 12.33
N ARG A 87 -0.29 -2.40 11.07
CA ARG A 87 -1.09 -2.82 9.90
C ARG A 87 -0.30 -3.71 8.97
N ALA A 88 -0.95 -4.73 8.45
CA ALA A 88 -0.57 -5.50 7.27
C ALA A 88 -1.77 -5.68 6.35
N ASP A 89 -1.54 -5.60 5.05
CA ASP A 89 -2.48 -6.00 4.01
C ASP A 89 -2.44 -7.52 3.78
N MET A 90 -3.51 -8.09 3.17
CA MET A 90 -3.67 -9.54 3.03
C MET A 90 -3.95 -10.01 1.60
N ASP A 91 -4.33 -9.11 0.70
CA ASP A 91 -4.81 -9.47 -0.63
C ASP A 91 -3.71 -9.81 -1.62
N ALA A 92 -4.06 -10.63 -2.61
CA ALA A 92 -3.22 -11.00 -3.74
C ALA A 92 -3.70 -10.38 -5.04
N LEU A 93 -2.92 -10.52 -6.10
CA LEU A 93 -3.16 -9.94 -7.43
C LEU A 93 -3.58 -10.99 -8.46
N PRO A 94 -4.37 -10.60 -9.49
CA PRO A 94 -4.71 -11.46 -10.63
C PRO A 94 -3.51 -11.61 -11.58
N VAL A 95 -2.44 -12.23 -11.10
CA VAL A 95 -1.17 -12.46 -11.80
C VAL A 95 -0.87 -13.95 -11.83
N THR A 96 -0.54 -14.49 -12.99
CA THR A 96 -0.08 -15.88 -13.11
C THR A 96 1.40 -15.95 -12.73
N GLU A 97 1.70 -16.65 -11.65
CA GLU A 97 3.07 -16.80 -11.16
C GLU A 97 3.97 -17.56 -12.15
N SER A 98 5.20 -17.09 -12.30
CA SER A 98 6.23 -17.72 -13.14
C SER A 98 7.56 -17.91 -12.40
N VAL A 99 7.56 -17.89 -11.07
CA VAL A 99 8.72 -18.22 -10.23
C VAL A 99 8.72 -19.72 -9.96
N ASP A 100 9.88 -20.36 -10.06
CA ASP A 100 10.03 -21.78 -9.72
C ASP A 100 10.30 -21.93 -8.21
N LEU A 101 9.22 -22.05 -7.45
CA LEU A 101 9.26 -22.24 -5.99
C LEU A 101 8.47 -23.49 -5.59
N PRO A 102 8.90 -24.22 -4.56
CA PRO A 102 8.15 -25.40 -4.05
C PRO A 102 6.73 -25.06 -3.61
N PHE A 103 6.48 -23.82 -3.21
CA PHE A 103 5.21 -23.27 -2.74
C PHE A 103 4.62 -22.21 -3.70
N ALA A 104 5.04 -22.23 -4.98
CA ALA A 104 4.49 -21.34 -6.00
C ALA A 104 2.98 -21.53 -6.13
N SER A 105 2.25 -20.43 -6.28
CA SER A 105 0.80 -20.44 -6.46
C SER A 105 0.38 -21.15 -7.75
N LYS A 106 -0.62 -22.01 -7.61
CA LYS A 106 -1.34 -22.62 -8.74
C LYS A 106 -2.81 -22.18 -8.77
N ALA A 107 -3.17 -21.24 -7.90
CA ALA A 107 -4.52 -20.72 -7.80
C ALA A 107 -4.94 -20.02 -9.09
N ARG A 108 -6.18 -20.21 -9.49
CA ARG A 108 -6.78 -19.54 -10.65
C ARG A 108 -8.18 -19.08 -10.32
N THR A 109 -8.61 -17.99 -10.96
CA THR A 109 -9.94 -17.44 -10.77
C THR A 109 -10.43 -16.72 -12.03
N GLN A 110 -11.72 -16.37 -12.06
CA GLN A 110 -12.27 -15.48 -13.08
C GLN A 110 -12.08 -14.02 -12.67
N TRP A 111 -11.42 -13.24 -13.52
CA TRP A 111 -11.21 -11.81 -13.32
C TRP A 111 -11.57 -11.05 -14.60
N ASN A 112 -12.54 -10.15 -14.53
CA ASN A 112 -13.05 -9.40 -15.68
C ASN A 112 -13.45 -10.29 -16.90
N GLY A 113 -13.94 -11.52 -16.61
CA GLY A 113 -14.38 -12.47 -17.64
C GLY A 113 -13.25 -13.33 -18.23
N GLU A 114 -12.03 -13.20 -17.73
CA GLU A 114 -10.89 -14.00 -18.14
C GLU A 114 -10.44 -14.95 -17.01
N ASP A 115 -9.95 -16.13 -17.37
CA ASP A 115 -9.32 -17.07 -16.44
C ASP A 115 -7.87 -16.67 -16.20
N VAL A 116 -7.56 -16.23 -14.98
CA VAL A 116 -6.23 -15.71 -14.58
C VAL A 116 -5.65 -16.48 -13.41
N GLY A 117 -4.32 -16.52 -13.29
CA GLY A 117 -3.65 -16.97 -12.09
C GLY A 117 -3.81 -15.94 -10.97
N VAL A 118 -3.62 -16.38 -9.73
CA VAL A 118 -3.56 -15.49 -8.56
C VAL A 118 -2.22 -15.65 -7.88
N MET A 119 -1.56 -14.55 -7.53
CA MET A 119 -0.23 -14.55 -6.91
C MET A 119 -0.09 -13.40 -5.92
N HIS A 120 0.59 -13.62 -4.80
CA HIS A 120 1.09 -12.54 -3.95
C HIS A 120 2.29 -11.83 -4.62
N ALA A 121 2.02 -11.17 -5.76
CA ALA A 121 3.04 -10.47 -6.53
C ALA A 121 3.47 -9.12 -5.91
N CYS A 122 2.78 -8.65 -4.87
CA CYS A 122 3.15 -7.46 -4.09
C CYS A 122 3.84 -7.79 -2.76
N GLY A 123 3.71 -9.02 -2.26
CA GLY A 123 4.37 -9.47 -1.03
C GLY A 123 3.50 -9.35 0.22
N HIS A 124 2.17 -9.25 0.08
CA HIS A 124 1.25 -9.17 1.22
C HIS A 124 1.20 -10.46 2.05
N ASP A 125 1.58 -11.60 1.47
CA ASP A 125 1.89 -12.84 2.19
C ASP A 125 3.00 -12.65 3.23
N CYS A 126 4.05 -11.89 2.87
CA CYS A 126 5.12 -11.51 3.80
C CYS A 126 4.59 -10.58 4.89
N HIS A 127 3.80 -9.55 4.53
CA HIS A 127 3.27 -8.58 5.48
C HIS A 127 2.34 -9.24 6.50
N THR A 128 1.41 -10.08 6.05
CA THR A 128 0.50 -10.86 6.91
C THR A 128 1.27 -11.75 7.87
N ALA A 129 2.24 -12.53 7.36
CA ALA A 129 3.05 -13.43 8.19
C ALA A 129 3.92 -12.66 9.20
N ILE A 130 4.50 -11.52 8.79
CA ILE A 130 5.25 -10.62 9.69
C ILE A 130 4.37 -10.14 10.83
N LEU A 131 3.17 -9.62 10.55
CA LEU A 131 2.29 -9.07 11.58
C LEU A 131 1.75 -10.15 12.51
N MET A 132 1.49 -11.38 12.02
CA MET A 132 1.20 -12.54 12.87
C MET A 132 2.36 -12.84 13.82
N GLY A 133 3.59 -12.80 13.31
CA GLY A 133 4.79 -12.98 14.12
C GLY A 133 4.95 -11.88 15.18
N VAL A 134 4.68 -10.62 14.82
CA VAL A 134 4.69 -9.50 15.78
C VAL A 134 3.66 -9.71 16.88
N ALA A 135 2.46 -10.17 16.53
CA ALA A 135 1.41 -10.46 17.53
C ALA A 135 1.88 -11.55 18.52
N GLU A 136 2.53 -12.60 18.03
CA GLU A 136 3.07 -13.67 18.88
C GLU A 136 4.19 -13.18 19.78
N VAL A 137 5.16 -12.41 19.26
CA VAL A 137 6.27 -11.83 20.04
C VAL A 137 5.71 -10.96 21.16
N LEU A 138 4.86 -9.99 20.83
CA LEU A 138 4.32 -9.04 21.81
C LEU A 138 3.39 -9.71 22.82
N ALA A 139 2.60 -10.70 22.42
CA ALA A 139 1.77 -11.50 23.34
C ALA A 139 2.61 -12.29 24.34
N SER A 140 3.75 -12.85 23.92
CA SER A 140 4.67 -13.57 24.82
C SER A 140 5.34 -12.66 25.87
N LEU A 141 5.43 -11.36 25.58
CA LEU A 141 6.03 -10.33 26.45
C LEU A 141 4.97 -9.46 27.16
N ARG A 142 3.70 -9.86 27.10
CA ARG A 142 2.54 -9.10 27.59
C ARG A 142 2.72 -8.51 28.97
N SER A 143 3.26 -9.27 29.92
CA SER A 143 3.39 -8.83 31.31
C SER A 143 4.30 -7.61 31.50
N GLY A 144 5.32 -7.47 30.65
CA GLY A 144 6.25 -6.33 30.60
C GLY A 144 5.87 -5.23 29.61
N LEU A 145 4.87 -5.47 28.77
CA LEU A 145 4.45 -4.53 27.74
C LEU A 145 3.57 -3.41 28.34
N ARG A 146 3.88 -2.16 28.02
CA ARG A 146 3.05 -1.01 28.38
C ARG A 146 1.96 -0.78 27.35
N GLY A 147 0.80 -0.24 27.80
CA GLY A 147 -0.27 0.21 26.94
C GLY A 147 -0.95 -0.90 26.15
N THR A 148 -1.37 -0.60 24.93
CA THR A 148 -2.18 -1.49 24.11
C THR A 148 -1.64 -1.51 22.68
N VAL A 149 -1.57 -2.69 22.07
CA VAL A 149 -1.26 -2.87 20.65
C VAL A 149 -2.53 -3.31 19.91
N LYS A 150 -2.86 -2.59 18.84
CA LYS A 150 -3.94 -2.94 17.93
C LYS A 150 -3.32 -3.48 16.64
N PHE A 151 -3.71 -4.68 16.23
CA PHE A 151 -3.29 -5.34 15.00
C PHE A 151 -4.40 -5.19 13.96
N ILE A 152 -4.08 -4.67 12.79
CA ILE A 152 -5.02 -4.45 11.69
C ILE A 152 -4.53 -5.27 10.51
N PHE A 153 -5.24 -6.36 10.22
CA PHE A 153 -5.03 -7.18 9.03
C PHE A 153 -6.07 -6.75 7.99
N GLN A 154 -5.61 -6.05 6.97
CA GLN A 154 -6.44 -5.31 6.05
C GLN A 154 -6.66 -6.07 4.75
N PRO A 155 -7.91 -6.17 4.24
CA PRO A 155 -8.20 -6.69 2.90
C PRO A 155 -8.07 -5.61 1.83
N ALA A 156 -8.00 -6.04 0.56
CA ALA A 156 -8.22 -5.24 -0.64
C ALA A 156 -7.41 -3.92 -0.72
N GLU A 157 -6.11 -3.96 -0.41
CA GLU A 157 -5.21 -2.82 -0.61
C GLU A 157 -5.06 -2.52 -2.10
N GLU A 158 -4.94 -3.54 -2.94
CA GLU A 158 -4.74 -3.47 -4.40
C GLU A 158 -6.03 -3.10 -5.17
N MET A 159 -6.98 -2.53 -4.51
CA MET A 159 -8.32 -2.16 -4.94
C MET A 159 -9.35 -3.31 -4.85
N PRO A 160 -10.55 -3.02 -4.32
CA PRO A 160 -11.63 -3.99 -4.28
C PRO A 160 -12.12 -4.34 -5.70
N PRO A 161 -12.81 -5.48 -5.85
CA PRO A 161 -13.48 -5.83 -7.10
C PRO A 161 -14.39 -4.71 -7.62
N GLN A 162 -14.58 -4.65 -8.94
CA GLN A 162 -15.38 -3.59 -9.55
C GLN A 162 -16.82 -3.55 -8.98
N GLY A 163 -17.20 -2.39 -8.46
CA GLY A 163 -18.53 -2.15 -7.87
C GLY A 163 -18.62 -2.46 -6.37
N GLU A 164 -17.52 -2.88 -5.76
CA GLU A 164 -17.42 -3.08 -4.31
C GLU A 164 -16.61 -1.94 -3.65
N ASP A 165 -16.90 -1.67 -2.38
CA ASP A 165 -16.04 -0.89 -1.51
C ASP A 165 -15.12 -1.84 -0.71
N GLY A 166 -13.99 -1.35 -0.19
CA GLY A 166 -13.04 -2.16 0.56
C GLY A 166 -11.85 -1.37 1.07
N GLY A 167 -10.79 -2.09 1.45
CA GLY A 167 -9.51 -1.53 1.87
C GLY A 167 -9.55 -0.73 3.16
N ALA A 168 -8.51 0.09 3.37
CA ALA A 168 -8.35 0.90 4.58
C ALA A 168 -9.53 1.84 4.84
N LYS A 169 -10.08 2.46 3.80
CA LYS A 169 -11.19 3.40 3.93
C LYS A 169 -12.44 2.74 4.54
N MET A 170 -12.77 1.53 4.11
CA MET A 170 -13.91 0.78 4.67
C MET A 170 -13.60 0.28 6.08
N MET A 171 -12.38 -0.21 6.34
CA MET A 171 -11.98 -0.60 7.69
C MET A 171 -12.12 0.56 8.69
N ILE A 172 -11.74 1.77 8.29
CA ILE A 172 -11.89 2.98 9.12
C ILE A 172 -13.37 3.27 9.37
N ALA A 173 -14.20 3.23 8.33
CA ALA A 173 -15.65 3.47 8.45
C ALA A 173 -16.33 2.44 9.39
N GLU A 174 -15.80 1.23 9.48
CA GLU A 174 -16.26 0.17 10.37
C GLU A 174 -15.53 0.13 11.72
N GLY A 175 -14.81 1.21 12.07
CA GLY A 175 -14.25 1.43 13.40
C GLY A 175 -12.96 0.65 13.66
N ALA A 176 -12.12 0.37 12.67
CA ALA A 176 -10.84 -0.29 12.89
C ALA A 176 -9.88 0.53 13.77
N LEU A 177 -10.02 1.86 13.78
CA LEU A 177 -9.25 2.78 14.64
C LEU A 177 -9.94 3.12 15.97
N GLU A 178 -11.13 2.56 16.24
CA GLU A 178 -11.89 2.83 17.47
C GLU A 178 -11.66 1.74 18.52
N HIS A 179 -11.89 2.04 19.79
CA HIS A 179 -11.95 1.11 20.92
C HIS A 179 -10.81 0.08 21.03
N PRO A 180 -9.57 0.51 21.37
CA PRO A 180 -9.09 1.84 21.69
C PRO A 180 -8.58 2.60 20.47
N THR A 181 -8.62 3.93 20.49
CA THR A 181 -8.05 4.79 19.44
C THR A 181 -6.53 4.83 19.57
N PRO A 182 -5.76 4.49 18.53
CA PRO A 182 -4.31 4.54 18.57
C PRO A 182 -3.77 5.98 18.48
N GLN A 183 -2.62 6.21 19.10
CA GLN A 183 -1.90 7.50 19.05
C GLN A 183 -0.84 7.52 17.95
N ALA A 184 -0.48 6.36 17.41
CA ALA A 184 0.36 6.19 16.24
C ALA A 184 -0.01 4.89 15.52
N ILE A 185 0.33 4.83 14.23
CA ILE A 185 0.19 3.61 13.43
C ILE A 185 1.49 3.33 12.66
N PHE A 186 1.92 2.07 12.66
CA PHE A 186 3.06 1.60 11.88
C PHE A 186 2.63 0.55 10.86
N GLY A 187 3.24 0.62 9.68
CA GLY A 187 3.13 -0.38 8.63
C GLY A 187 4.46 -0.58 7.92
N LEU A 188 4.56 -1.64 7.15
CA LEU A 188 5.72 -1.88 6.30
C LEU A 188 5.31 -2.42 4.93
N HIS A 189 6.20 -2.27 3.96
CA HIS A 189 6.08 -2.92 2.66
C HIS A 189 7.40 -3.59 2.28
N VAL A 190 7.36 -4.83 1.82
CA VAL A 190 8.53 -5.50 1.24
C VAL A 190 8.78 -5.00 -0.18
N THR A 191 10.03 -4.76 -0.55
CA THR A 191 10.34 -4.17 -1.86
C THR A 191 11.55 -4.83 -2.53
N SER A 192 11.40 -5.14 -3.81
CA SER A 192 12.48 -5.60 -4.67
C SER A 192 13.44 -4.49 -5.13
N ARG A 193 13.26 -3.28 -4.63
CA ARG A 193 14.17 -2.15 -4.92
C ARG A 193 15.27 -1.97 -3.89
N LEU A 194 15.24 -2.75 -2.81
CA LEU A 194 16.23 -2.71 -1.75
C LEU A 194 16.86 -4.09 -1.53
N PRO A 195 18.17 -4.13 -1.24
CA PRO A 195 18.83 -5.37 -0.85
C PRO A 195 18.23 -5.93 0.44
N LEU A 196 18.27 -7.25 0.60
CA LEU A 196 17.99 -7.93 1.86
C LEU A 196 18.81 -7.33 3.00
N GLY A 197 18.19 -7.14 4.16
CA GLY A 197 18.82 -6.56 5.34
C GLY A 197 18.66 -5.04 5.43
N VAL A 198 18.28 -4.35 4.35
CA VAL A 198 18.09 -2.90 4.34
C VAL A 198 16.67 -2.54 4.78
N ILE A 199 16.56 -1.58 5.69
CA ILE A 199 15.30 -0.89 6.04
C ILE A 199 15.31 0.48 5.37
N GLY A 200 14.29 0.71 4.52
CA GLY A 200 14.06 2.01 3.88
C GLY A 200 13.06 2.85 4.68
N TYR A 201 13.33 4.13 4.83
CA TYR A 201 12.42 5.08 5.47
C TYR A 201 12.44 6.43 4.77
N ARG A 202 11.40 7.22 4.97
CA ARG A 202 11.36 8.61 4.53
C ARG A 202 10.41 9.43 5.41
N PRO A 203 10.81 10.57 6.01
CA PRO A 203 9.88 11.50 6.64
C PRO A 203 9.11 12.30 5.60
N GLY A 204 7.86 12.65 5.89
CA GLY A 204 6.99 13.41 4.98
C GLY A 204 6.42 12.57 3.83
N PRO A 205 6.08 13.21 2.70
CA PRO A 205 5.50 12.51 1.55
C PRO A 205 6.42 11.42 1.01
N THR A 206 5.90 10.18 0.98
CA THR A 206 6.67 8.97 0.68
C THR A 206 6.16 8.28 -0.59
N MET A 207 4.85 8.05 -0.70
CA MET A 207 4.21 7.48 -1.89
C MET A 207 3.14 8.44 -2.42
N ALA A 208 2.92 8.44 -3.74
CA ALA A 208 2.05 9.40 -4.40
C ALA A 208 0.57 9.14 -4.10
N SER A 209 -0.25 10.19 -4.24
CA SER A 209 -1.69 10.04 -4.43
C SER A 209 -2.01 9.28 -5.71
N ALA A 210 -3.18 8.67 -5.78
CA ALA A 210 -3.67 8.01 -6.99
C ALA A 210 -5.06 8.52 -7.37
N ASP A 211 -5.18 8.99 -8.61
CA ASP A 211 -6.47 9.39 -9.18
C ASP A 211 -6.68 8.77 -10.54
N ASN A 212 -7.92 8.37 -10.81
CA ASN A 212 -8.36 7.95 -12.12
C ASN A 212 -8.95 9.12 -12.87
N LEU A 213 -8.47 9.34 -14.09
CA LEU A 213 -8.92 10.39 -15.00
C LEU A 213 -9.68 9.76 -16.16
N THR A 214 -10.89 10.22 -16.42
CA THR A 214 -11.65 9.90 -17.64
C THR A 214 -12.06 11.20 -18.31
N ILE A 215 -11.75 11.36 -19.58
CA ILE A 215 -12.14 12.49 -20.41
C ILE A 215 -12.88 11.96 -21.61
N THR A 216 -14.10 12.45 -21.85
CA THR A 216 -14.87 12.16 -23.05
C THR A 216 -15.03 13.43 -23.86
N VAL A 217 -14.47 13.45 -25.05
CA VAL A 217 -14.70 14.52 -26.05
C VAL A 217 -15.90 14.14 -26.89
N HIS A 218 -16.91 15.00 -26.91
CA HIS A 218 -18.17 14.80 -27.68
C HIS A 218 -18.10 15.60 -28.96
N GLY A 219 -18.12 14.88 -30.07
CA GLY A 219 -18.14 15.43 -31.40
C GLY A 219 -19.54 15.34 -32.07
N ARG A 220 -19.53 15.32 -33.38
CA ARG A 220 -20.71 15.02 -34.21
C ARG A 220 -20.27 14.22 -35.42
N GLN A 221 -20.82 13.03 -35.56
CA GLN A 221 -20.50 12.09 -36.64
C GLN A 221 -20.75 12.66 -38.02
N THR A 222 -19.85 12.39 -38.96
CA THR A 222 -19.98 12.74 -40.37
C THR A 222 -19.06 11.88 -41.22
N HIS A 223 -19.23 12.01 -42.57
CA HIS A 223 -18.34 11.38 -43.54
C HIS A 223 -16.91 11.94 -43.41
N GLY A 224 -15.89 11.10 -43.33
CA GLY A 224 -14.48 11.52 -43.14
C GLY A 224 -13.95 12.48 -44.21
N ALA A 225 -14.48 12.42 -45.44
CA ALA A 225 -14.17 13.36 -46.53
C ALA A 225 -14.93 14.70 -46.44
N MET A 226 -15.89 14.85 -45.50
CA MET A 226 -16.73 16.03 -45.34
C MET A 226 -16.72 16.52 -43.87
N PRO A 227 -15.55 16.78 -43.27
CA PRO A 227 -15.44 17.09 -41.83
C PRO A 227 -16.18 18.35 -41.40
N TRP A 228 -16.40 19.31 -42.32
CA TRP A 228 -17.13 20.54 -42.04
C TRP A 228 -18.62 20.36 -41.71
N PHE A 229 -19.21 19.20 -42.00
CA PHE A 229 -20.58 18.86 -41.60
C PHE A 229 -20.64 18.24 -40.17
N GLY A 230 -19.50 17.89 -39.57
CA GLY A 230 -19.43 17.31 -38.27
C GLY A 230 -18.65 18.17 -37.26
N VAL A 231 -18.24 17.53 -36.19
CA VAL A 231 -17.25 18.02 -35.21
C VAL A 231 -16.34 16.83 -34.90
N ASP A 232 -15.05 16.95 -35.19
CA ASP A 232 -14.10 15.86 -35.09
C ASP A 232 -13.58 15.70 -33.66
N PRO A 233 -14.01 14.67 -32.88
CA PRO A 233 -13.53 14.47 -31.53
C PRO A 233 -12.15 13.81 -31.50
N ILE A 234 -11.67 13.16 -32.58
CA ILE A 234 -10.36 12.52 -32.63
C ILE A 234 -9.24 13.57 -32.63
N VAL A 235 -9.33 14.54 -33.54
CA VAL A 235 -8.37 15.65 -33.63
C VAL A 235 -8.40 16.47 -32.32
N THR A 236 -9.60 16.73 -31.79
CA THR A 236 -9.77 17.45 -30.53
C THR A 236 -9.14 16.69 -29.36
N ALA A 237 -9.36 15.38 -29.26
CA ALA A 237 -8.77 14.54 -28.20
C ALA A 237 -7.22 14.55 -28.28
N ALA A 238 -6.64 14.49 -29.48
CA ALA A 238 -5.20 14.60 -29.68
C ALA A 238 -4.66 15.94 -29.16
N GLN A 239 -5.35 17.05 -29.40
CA GLN A 239 -5.00 18.36 -28.88
C GLN A 239 -5.12 18.41 -27.35
N VAL A 240 -6.15 17.80 -26.76
CA VAL A 240 -6.31 17.68 -25.30
C VAL A 240 -5.13 16.93 -24.71
N VAL A 241 -4.72 15.77 -25.26
CA VAL A 241 -3.57 14.99 -24.77
C VAL A 241 -2.30 15.84 -24.76
N LEU A 242 -2.02 16.56 -25.84
CA LEU A 242 -0.84 17.43 -25.93
C LEU A 242 -0.95 18.60 -24.95
N GLY A 243 -2.13 19.22 -24.84
CA GLY A 243 -2.39 20.32 -23.91
C GLY A 243 -2.17 19.92 -22.46
N LEU A 244 -2.66 18.75 -22.04
CA LEU A 244 -2.52 18.26 -20.67
C LEU A 244 -1.06 18.11 -20.21
N GLN A 245 -0.10 17.89 -21.14
CA GLN A 245 1.32 17.85 -20.79
C GLN A 245 1.82 19.20 -20.27
N THR A 246 1.17 20.30 -20.65
CA THR A 246 1.52 21.66 -20.16
C THR A 246 1.08 21.90 -18.72
N VAL A 247 0.12 21.17 -18.19
CA VAL A 247 -0.28 21.28 -16.78
C VAL A 247 0.92 21.04 -15.89
N VAL A 248 1.59 19.90 -16.04
CA VAL A 248 2.77 19.55 -15.24
C VAL A 248 3.98 20.41 -15.62
N SER A 249 4.25 20.57 -16.93
CA SER A 249 5.49 21.21 -17.38
C SER A 249 5.50 22.73 -17.27
N ARG A 250 4.35 23.42 -17.14
CA ARG A 250 4.23 24.89 -17.20
C ARG A 250 3.38 25.53 -16.10
N GLN A 251 2.54 24.77 -15.40
CA GLN A 251 1.53 25.34 -14.53
C GLN A 251 1.67 24.87 -13.07
N VAL A 252 2.46 23.84 -12.81
CA VAL A 252 2.70 23.28 -11.48
C VAL A 252 4.11 23.61 -11.02
N ASP A 253 4.26 23.98 -9.75
CA ASP A 253 5.56 24.21 -9.13
C ASP A 253 6.24 22.86 -8.75
N LEU A 254 7.03 22.33 -9.69
CA LEU A 254 7.77 21.08 -9.50
C LEU A 254 8.91 21.19 -8.46
N THR A 255 9.22 22.39 -7.96
CA THR A 255 10.20 22.55 -6.88
C THR A 255 9.61 22.18 -5.52
N ARG A 256 8.28 22.24 -5.36
CA ARG A 256 7.57 21.78 -4.16
C ARG A 256 7.49 20.27 -4.16
N GLU A 257 6.83 19.69 -5.14
CA GLU A 257 6.61 18.24 -5.26
C GLU A 257 6.51 17.82 -6.73
N PRO A 258 6.94 16.61 -7.09
CA PRO A 258 6.74 16.09 -8.43
C PRO A 258 5.26 15.74 -8.68
N ALA A 259 4.87 15.81 -9.97
CA ALA A 259 3.53 15.40 -10.41
C ALA A 259 3.61 14.65 -11.76
N VAL A 260 2.64 13.78 -11.99
CA VAL A 260 2.47 13.02 -13.23
C VAL A 260 1.01 13.09 -13.68
N VAL A 261 0.78 13.43 -14.96
CA VAL A 261 -0.52 13.32 -15.63
C VAL A 261 -0.32 12.47 -16.88
N THR A 262 -0.95 11.31 -16.92
CA THR A 262 -0.82 10.35 -18.02
C THR A 262 -2.17 10.03 -18.63
N ILE A 263 -2.30 10.05 -19.94
CA ILE A 263 -3.38 9.40 -20.68
C ILE A 263 -2.85 8.03 -21.15
N GLY A 264 -3.39 6.96 -20.61
CA GLY A 264 -2.96 5.58 -20.91
C GLY A 264 -3.79 4.90 -22.00
N THR A 265 -5.03 5.34 -22.24
CA THR A 265 -5.90 4.79 -23.29
C THR A 265 -6.66 5.88 -24.03
N ILE A 266 -6.85 5.70 -25.34
CA ILE A 266 -7.72 6.51 -26.20
C ILE A 266 -8.57 5.56 -27.02
N LYS A 267 -9.90 5.72 -27.00
CA LYS A 267 -10.85 4.88 -27.74
C LYS A 267 -11.85 5.76 -28.48
N GLY A 268 -11.99 5.56 -29.78
CA GLY A 268 -12.96 6.26 -30.61
C GLY A 268 -12.87 5.85 -32.09
N GLY A 269 -13.99 5.93 -32.78
CA GLY A 269 -14.09 5.54 -34.17
C GLY A 269 -14.25 4.01 -34.36
N VAL A 270 -14.88 3.63 -35.48
CA VAL A 270 -15.11 2.24 -35.87
C VAL A 270 -14.68 1.96 -37.31
N ARG A 271 -14.47 3.02 -38.11
CA ARG A 271 -14.07 2.90 -39.51
C ARG A 271 -13.33 4.18 -39.97
N GLU A 272 -12.34 4.01 -40.84
CA GLU A 272 -11.40 5.05 -41.27
C GLU A 272 -12.04 6.23 -42.01
N ASN A 273 -13.24 6.04 -42.62
CA ASN A 273 -13.95 7.07 -43.37
C ASN A 273 -15.14 7.68 -42.64
N ILE A 274 -15.23 7.48 -41.31
CA ILE A 274 -16.28 8.00 -40.42
C ILE A 274 -15.65 8.78 -39.28
N ILE A 275 -15.95 10.07 -39.15
CA ILE A 275 -15.67 10.84 -37.93
C ILE A 275 -16.70 10.39 -36.89
N PRO A 276 -16.26 9.90 -35.69
CA PRO A 276 -17.18 9.38 -34.68
C PRO A 276 -17.91 10.48 -33.90
N ASP A 277 -18.90 10.10 -33.11
CA ASP A 277 -19.62 11.01 -32.19
C ASP A 277 -18.83 11.30 -30.92
N SER A 278 -17.89 10.45 -30.51
CA SER A 278 -17.11 10.66 -29.29
C SER A 278 -15.77 9.94 -29.30
N VAL A 279 -14.85 10.43 -28.43
CA VAL A 279 -13.61 9.80 -28.06
C VAL A 279 -13.49 9.79 -26.54
N GLU A 280 -13.27 8.61 -25.95
CA GLU A 280 -12.97 8.44 -24.53
C GLU A 280 -11.48 8.28 -24.32
N MET A 281 -10.93 9.00 -23.34
CA MET A 281 -9.55 8.89 -22.86
C MET A 281 -9.56 8.52 -21.40
N ARG A 282 -8.70 7.58 -20.99
CA ARG A 282 -8.50 7.24 -19.58
C ARG A 282 -7.04 7.39 -19.20
N GLY A 283 -6.82 7.85 -17.97
CA GLY A 283 -5.49 8.13 -17.47
C GLY A 283 -5.39 8.11 -15.94
N THR A 284 -4.26 8.57 -15.46
CA THR A 284 -3.99 8.70 -14.02
C THR A 284 -3.30 10.01 -13.70
N ILE A 285 -3.56 10.52 -12.48
CA ILE A 285 -2.88 11.67 -11.90
C ILE A 285 -2.17 11.20 -10.62
N ARG A 286 -0.90 11.62 -10.45
CA ARG A 286 -0.06 11.30 -9.30
C ARG A 286 0.61 12.56 -8.79
N THR A 287 0.62 12.78 -7.47
CA THR A 287 1.37 13.86 -6.82
C THR A 287 1.69 13.51 -5.37
N PHE A 288 2.50 14.34 -4.71
CA PHE A 288 2.93 14.16 -3.32
C PHE A 288 2.45 15.28 -2.40
N ASP A 289 1.49 16.10 -2.86
CA ASP A 289 0.89 17.19 -2.08
C ASP A 289 -0.61 17.29 -2.40
N GLU A 290 -1.47 17.30 -1.39
CA GLU A 290 -2.93 17.31 -1.58
C GLU A 290 -3.43 18.63 -2.16
N THR A 291 -2.79 19.77 -1.83
CA THR A 291 -3.16 21.08 -2.42
C THR A 291 -2.80 21.13 -3.91
N MET A 292 -1.62 20.63 -4.26
CA MET A 292 -1.20 20.48 -5.65
C MET A 292 -2.11 19.52 -6.41
N ARG A 293 -2.59 18.46 -5.75
CA ARG A 293 -3.56 17.49 -6.31
C ARG A 293 -4.83 18.17 -6.76
N ASP A 294 -5.42 19.02 -5.91
CA ASP A 294 -6.64 19.73 -6.21
C ASP A 294 -6.43 20.78 -7.33
N ASP A 295 -5.32 21.50 -7.30
CA ASP A 295 -4.94 22.44 -8.35
C ASP A 295 -4.74 21.75 -9.72
N ILE A 296 -4.11 20.58 -9.75
CA ILE A 296 -3.95 19.79 -10.98
C ILE A 296 -5.32 19.33 -11.51
N HIS A 297 -6.24 18.89 -10.65
CA HIS A 297 -7.58 18.48 -11.05
C HIS A 297 -8.34 19.63 -11.74
N GLU A 298 -8.29 20.84 -11.14
CA GLU A 298 -8.91 22.03 -11.72
C GLU A 298 -8.31 22.39 -13.07
N ARG A 299 -6.97 22.41 -13.18
CA ARG A 299 -6.25 22.73 -14.42
C ARG A 299 -6.50 21.74 -15.53
N VAL A 300 -6.49 20.43 -15.24
CA VAL A 300 -6.80 19.37 -16.19
C VAL A 300 -8.21 19.54 -16.73
N THR A 301 -9.18 19.78 -15.86
CA THR A 301 -10.58 19.98 -16.25
C THR A 301 -10.75 21.22 -17.12
N THR A 302 -10.27 22.36 -16.64
CA THR A 302 -10.38 23.65 -17.34
C THR A 302 -9.72 23.60 -18.72
N LEU A 303 -8.53 23.01 -18.81
CA LEU A 303 -7.77 22.95 -20.07
C LEU A 303 -8.46 22.02 -21.10
N ALA A 304 -8.92 20.82 -20.67
CA ALA A 304 -9.62 19.89 -21.54
C ALA A 304 -10.91 20.50 -22.11
N GLU A 305 -11.70 21.16 -21.27
CA GLU A 305 -12.92 21.87 -21.68
C GLU A 305 -12.64 23.05 -22.62
N ALA A 306 -11.61 23.85 -22.35
CA ALA A 306 -11.25 25.00 -23.17
C ALA A 306 -10.79 24.58 -24.58
N ILE A 307 -9.95 23.55 -24.69
CA ILE A 307 -9.50 23.00 -25.99
C ILE A 307 -10.70 22.45 -26.77
N SER A 308 -11.55 21.66 -26.12
CA SER A 308 -12.72 21.07 -26.75
C SER A 308 -13.69 22.14 -27.27
N ARG A 309 -13.95 23.18 -26.47
CA ARG A 309 -14.79 24.31 -26.84
C ARG A 309 -14.21 25.08 -28.04
N GLY A 310 -12.89 25.26 -28.10
CA GLY A 310 -12.20 25.87 -29.26
C GLY A 310 -12.43 25.11 -30.56
N SER A 311 -12.61 23.78 -30.47
CA SER A 311 -12.96 22.90 -31.60
C SER A 311 -14.49 22.74 -31.83
N ARG A 312 -15.35 23.47 -31.10
CA ARG A 312 -16.81 23.31 -31.06
C ARG A 312 -17.26 21.93 -30.57
N ALA A 313 -16.41 21.18 -29.89
CA ALA A 313 -16.70 19.89 -29.27
C ALA A 313 -17.18 20.08 -27.83
N GLY A 314 -17.99 19.15 -27.34
CA GLY A 314 -18.30 19.02 -25.92
C GLY A 314 -17.16 18.29 -25.21
N CYS A 315 -17.10 18.44 -23.89
CA CYS A 315 -16.14 17.70 -23.05
C CYS A 315 -16.77 17.34 -21.72
N THR A 316 -16.57 16.10 -21.29
CA THR A 316 -16.89 15.65 -19.93
C THR A 316 -15.60 15.15 -19.28
N VAL A 317 -15.25 15.71 -18.13
CA VAL A 317 -14.07 15.29 -17.34
C VAL A 317 -14.58 14.70 -16.03
N CYS A 318 -14.14 13.49 -15.73
CA CYS A 318 -14.41 12.80 -14.47
C CYS A 318 -13.07 12.41 -13.82
N ILE A 319 -12.80 12.96 -12.65
CA ILE A 319 -11.62 12.62 -11.84
C ILE A 319 -12.10 11.96 -10.56
N ARG A 320 -11.75 10.68 -10.38
CA ARG A 320 -12.05 9.94 -9.15
C ARG A 320 -10.79 9.93 -8.29
N LYS A 321 -10.86 10.58 -7.12
CA LYS A 321 -9.84 10.47 -6.08
C LYS A 321 -9.88 9.07 -5.49
N ASN A 322 -8.79 8.31 -5.63
CA ASN A 322 -8.65 6.99 -5.02
C ASN A 322 -7.84 7.12 -3.72
N TYR A 323 -6.50 7.05 -3.78
CA TYR A 323 -5.68 7.06 -2.58
C TYR A 323 -5.07 8.45 -2.31
N PRO A 324 -5.07 8.92 -1.06
CA PRO A 324 -4.33 10.11 -0.65
C PRO A 324 -2.82 9.90 -0.77
N VAL A 325 -2.07 10.97 -0.57
CA VAL A 325 -0.61 10.89 -0.41
C VAL A 325 -0.28 10.11 0.86
N THR A 326 0.61 9.12 0.75
CA THR A 326 1.20 8.43 1.91
C THR A 326 2.23 9.34 2.55
N VAL A 327 1.91 9.86 3.74
CA VAL A 327 2.74 10.85 4.45
C VAL A 327 3.19 10.28 5.79
N ASN A 328 4.46 9.95 5.90
CA ASN A 328 5.03 9.60 7.19
C ASN A 328 5.13 10.85 8.07
N ASP A 329 4.53 10.82 9.25
CA ASP A 329 4.60 11.96 10.18
C ASP A 329 6.06 12.28 10.52
N PRO A 330 6.56 13.49 10.24
CA PRO A 330 7.98 13.81 10.42
C PRO A 330 8.44 13.71 11.88
N LYS A 331 7.56 14.06 12.84
CA LYS A 331 7.90 14.01 14.28
C LYS A 331 7.95 12.57 14.77
N LEU A 332 6.97 11.75 14.38
CA LEU A 332 6.97 10.32 14.69
C LEU A 332 8.18 9.62 14.04
N THR A 333 8.45 9.91 12.78
CA THR A 333 9.61 9.34 12.07
C THR A 333 10.91 9.68 12.78
N GLN A 334 11.11 10.95 13.15
CA GLN A 334 12.31 11.39 13.87
C GLN A 334 12.43 10.73 15.26
N ALA A 335 11.31 10.57 15.97
CA ALA A 335 11.30 9.90 17.28
C ALA A 335 11.65 8.41 17.18
N MET A 336 11.22 7.74 16.11
CA MET A 336 11.45 6.30 15.88
C MET A 336 12.75 6.00 15.12
N LEU A 337 13.49 7.02 14.69
CA LEU A 337 14.75 6.83 13.96
C LEU A 337 15.80 6.00 14.74
N PRO A 338 16.01 6.20 16.06
CA PRO A 338 16.93 5.35 16.85
C PRO A 338 16.51 3.87 16.86
N THR A 339 15.20 3.59 16.90
CA THR A 339 14.65 2.23 16.82
C THR A 339 14.97 1.59 15.48
N LEU A 340 14.71 2.29 14.37
CA LEU A 340 15.01 1.82 13.03
C LEU A 340 16.52 1.57 12.86
N GLN A 341 17.37 2.49 13.35
CA GLN A 341 18.84 2.35 13.27
C GLN A 341 19.32 1.10 14.02
N ARG A 342 18.82 0.88 15.24
CA ARG A 342 19.14 -0.30 16.04
C ARG A 342 18.69 -1.59 15.35
N THR A 343 17.51 -1.60 14.76
CA THR A 343 16.92 -2.79 14.15
C THR A 343 17.57 -3.15 12.81
N ALA A 344 17.88 -2.14 11.99
CA ALA A 344 18.58 -2.33 10.72
C ALA A 344 20.04 -2.73 10.90
N GLY A 345 20.71 -2.18 11.93
CA GLY A 345 22.16 -2.27 12.11
C GLY A 345 22.91 -1.24 11.26
N ASP A 346 24.21 -1.16 11.50
CA ASP A 346 25.07 -0.16 10.86
C ASP A 346 25.10 -0.30 9.35
N GLY A 347 24.83 0.81 8.64
CA GLY A 347 24.85 0.88 7.18
C GLY A 347 23.62 0.29 6.48
N HIS A 348 22.62 -0.23 7.22
CA HIS A 348 21.43 -0.88 6.65
C HIS A 348 20.13 -0.06 6.81
N LEU A 349 20.20 1.15 7.36
CA LEU A 349 19.08 2.09 7.36
C LEU A 349 19.27 3.11 6.21
N MET A 350 18.31 3.16 5.29
CA MET A 350 18.42 3.99 4.09
C MET A 350 17.27 5.01 3.99
N LEU A 351 17.63 6.29 3.75
CA LEU A 351 16.64 7.28 3.33
C LEU A 351 16.29 7.02 1.85
N VAL A 352 15.08 6.52 1.60
CA VAL A 352 14.65 6.15 0.25
C VAL A 352 14.09 7.35 -0.54
N PRO A 353 14.17 7.35 -1.88
CA PRO A 353 13.45 8.34 -2.70
C PRO A 353 11.93 8.18 -2.58
N LYS A 354 11.19 9.18 -3.03
CA LYS A 354 9.75 9.09 -3.22
C LYS A 354 9.39 8.03 -4.26
N VAL A 355 8.24 7.37 -4.07
CA VAL A 355 7.74 6.34 -4.98
C VAL A 355 6.42 6.81 -5.59
N THR A 356 6.30 6.78 -6.92
CA THR A 356 5.07 7.19 -7.63
C THR A 356 3.95 6.15 -7.56
N GLY A 357 4.18 4.98 -6.97
CA GLY A 357 3.13 4.07 -6.49
C GLY A 357 2.30 4.73 -5.39
N SER A 358 1.13 4.20 -5.16
CA SER A 358 0.20 4.63 -4.10
C SER A 358 -0.04 3.50 -3.12
N GLU A 359 -0.52 3.84 -1.93
CA GLU A 359 -0.73 2.92 -0.81
C GLU A 359 -1.92 3.42 0.01
N ASP A 360 -2.90 2.57 0.28
CA ASP A 360 -4.13 2.96 0.98
C ASP A 360 -3.94 3.10 2.51
N PHE A 361 -2.78 2.67 3.06
CA PHE A 361 -2.34 3.04 4.41
C PHE A 361 -2.41 4.55 4.66
N SER A 362 -2.33 5.33 3.60
CA SER A 362 -2.52 6.78 3.60
C SER A 362 -3.83 7.23 4.24
N PHE A 363 -4.92 6.45 4.14
CA PHE A 363 -6.19 6.78 4.81
C PHE A 363 -6.06 6.73 6.34
N PHE A 364 -5.33 5.75 6.87
CA PHE A 364 -5.04 5.72 8.32
C PHE A 364 -4.19 6.91 8.74
N GLN A 365 -3.19 7.28 7.91
CA GLN A 365 -2.29 8.40 8.19
C GLN A 365 -2.98 9.77 8.17
N GLN A 366 -4.14 9.90 7.51
CA GLN A 366 -4.96 11.11 7.60
C GLN A 366 -5.61 11.32 8.98
N LEU A 367 -5.73 10.25 9.77
CA LEU A 367 -6.44 10.26 11.06
C LEU A 367 -5.49 10.09 12.26
N VAL A 368 -4.37 9.38 12.05
CA VAL A 368 -3.41 9.02 13.10
C VAL A 368 -2.00 9.25 12.58
N PRO A 369 -1.08 9.85 13.36
CA PRO A 369 0.33 9.93 12.97
C PRO A 369 0.87 8.55 12.60
N GLY A 370 1.36 8.39 11.37
CA GLY A 370 1.79 7.09 10.85
C GLY A 370 3.23 7.10 10.36
N LEU A 371 3.87 5.93 10.43
CA LEU A 371 5.16 5.66 9.83
C LEU A 371 5.10 4.36 9.03
N PHE A 372 5.32 4.46 7.73
CA PHE A 372 5.38 3.36 6.78
C PHE A 372 6.82 3.19 6.31
N ILE A 373 7.38 2.00 6.50
CA ILE A 373 8.78 1.69 6.18
C ILE A 373 8.86 0.64 5.06
N PHE A 374 10.03 0.50 4.46
CA PHE A 374 10.28 -0.50 3.43
C PHE A 374 11.30 -1.52 3.91
N ILE A 375 11.06 -2.80 3.59
CA ILE A 375 11.98 -3.91 3.89
C ILE A 375 12.53 -4.45 2.58
N GLY A 376 13.84 -4.46 2.43
CA GLY A 376 14.51 -5.01 1.27
C GLY A 376 14.41 -6.53 1.20
N VAL A 377 14.10 -7.05 -0.01
CA VAL A 377 13.92 -8.51 -0.23
C VAL A 377 14.87 -9.10 -1.26
N VAL A 378 15.74 -8.29 -1.87
CA VAL A 378 16.62 -8.77 -2.95
C VAL A 378 17.79 -9.56 -2.38
N PRO A 379 17.98 -10.82 -2.78
CA PRO A 379 19.04 -11.67 -2.26
C PRO A 379 20.44 -11.06 -2.48
N PRO A 380 21.40 -11.34 -1.59
CA PRO A 380 22.79 -10.93 -1.77
C PRO A 380 23.35 -11.40 -3.13
N GLY A 381 24.10 -10.53 -3.79
CA GLY A 381 24.69 -10.81 -5.10
C GLY A 381 23.76 -10.51 -6.30
N THR A 382 22.52 -10.14 -6.05
CA THR A 382 21.59 -9.66 -7.08
C THR A 382 21.48 -8.13 -7.01
N ASP A 383 21.48 -7.47 -8.17
CA ASP A 383 21.28 -6.02 -8.24
C ASP A 383 19.77 -5.70 -8.16
N PRO A 384 19.33 -4.89 -7.17
CA PRO A 384 17.94 -4.47 -7.07
C PRO A 384 17.40 -3.77 -8.32
N SER A 385 18.25 -3.09 -9.07
CA SER A 385 17.83 -2.39 -10.30
C SER A 385 17.42 -3.33 -11.43
N THR A 386 17.86 -4.59 -11.40
CA THR A 386 17.56 -5.64 -12.39
C THR A 386 16.60 -6.70 -11.86
N SER A 387 16.27 -6.65 -10.57
CA SER A 387 15.32 -7.58 -9.96
C SER A 387 13.91 -7.36 -10.49
N ALA A 388 13.13 -8.44 -10.57
CA ALA A 388 11.73 -8.35 -10.96
C ALA A 388 10.98 -7.46 -9.95
N PRO A 389 10.28 -6.41 -10.39
CA PRO A 389 9.59 -5.50 -9.48
C PRO A 389 8.38 -6.18 -8.83
N ASN A 390 7.88 -5.57 -7.74
CA ASN A 390 6.54 -5.88 -7.24
C ASN A 390 5.53 -5.79 -8.39
N HIS A 391 4.46 -6.61 -8.39
CA HIS A 391 3.47 -6.84 -9.44
C HIS A 391 3.99 -7.63 -10.67
N SER A 392 5.24 -8.04 -10.68
CA SER A 392 5.76 -8.93 -11.73
C SER A 392 5.37 -10.37 -11.46
N PRO A 393 5.05 -11.18 -12.49
CA PRO A 393 4.88 -12.63 -12.34
C PRO A 393 6.16 -13.35 -11.88
N ARG A 394 7.29 -12.66 -11.86
CA ARG A 394 8.60 -13.13 -11.39
C ARG A 394 9.05 -12.44 -10.10
N PHE A 395 8.15 -11.73 -9.40
CA PHE A 395 8.47 -11.15 -8.10
C PHE A 395 8.91 -12.23 -7.12
N PHE A 396 10.00 -11.98 -6.42
CA PHE A 396 10.55 -12.88 -5.42
C PHE A 396 10.97 -12.11 -4.17
N ALA A 397 10.58 -12.61 -3.01
CA ALA A 397 11.00 -12.10 -1.71
C ALA A 397 11.86 -13.15 -0.99
N ASP A 398 13.10 -12.79 -0.65
CA ASP A 398 13.96 -13.63 0.18
C ASP A 398 13.39 -13.72 1.60
N GLU A 399 13.08 -14.92 2.06
CA GLU A 399 12.36 -15.17 3.32
C GLU A 399 13.11 -14.68 4.58
N ARG A 400 14.41 -14.43 4.49
CA ARG A 400 15.20 -13.84 5.59
C ARG A 400 14.76 -12.40 5.93
N CYS A 401 14.01 -11.73 5.03
CA CYS A 401 13.39 -10.43 5.31
C CYS A 401 12.29 -10.51 6.37
N LEU A 402 11.67 -11.68 6.56
CA LEU A 402 10.51 -11.86 7.44
C LEU A 402 10.85 -11.57 8.89
N VAL A 403 11.92 -12.19 9.42
CA VAL A 403 12.34 -11.96 10.80
C VAL A 403 12.77 -10.51 11.02
N GLN A 404 13.37 -9.85 10.01
CA GLN A 404 13.70 -8.44 10.07
C GLN A 404 12.43 -7.57 10.17
N GLY A 405 11.38 -7.88 9.39
CA GLY A 405 10.08 -7.21 9.46
C GLY A 405 9.42 -7.39 10.84
N VAL A 406 9.44 -8.60 11.41
CA VAL A 406 8.92 -8.86 12.76
C VAL A 406 9.67 -8.02 13.80
N ARG A 407 11.00 -8.01 13.76
CA ARG A 407 11.83 -7.21 14.66
C ARG A 407 11.50 -5.72 14.52
N ALA A 408 11.42 -5.21 13.29
CA ALA A 408 11.18 -3.80 13.03
C ALA A 408 9.83 -3.32 13.59
N LEU A 409 8.73 -3.99 13.28
CA LEU A 409 7.41 -3.58 13.78
C LEU A 409 7.26 -3.80 15.29
N ALA A 410 7.77 -4.91 15.84
CA ALA A 410 7.68 -5.15 17.28
C ALA A 410 8.51 -4.13 18.09
N GLN A 411 9.72 -3.77 17.61
CA GLN A 411 10.55 -2.75 18.23
C GLN A 411 9.93 -1.35 18.13
N LEU A 412 9.36 -0.98 16.97
CA LEU A 412 8.66 0.28 16.80
C LEU A 412 7.45 0.39 17.77
N ALA A 413 6.67 -0.68 17.92
CA ALA A 413 5.57 -0.71 18.87
C ALA A 413 6.07 -0.60 20.31
N GLY A 414 7.07 -1.40 20.72
CA GLY A 414 7.62 -1.42 22.06
C GLY A 414 8.20 -0.06 22.46
N ASP A 415 9.08 0.51 21.63
CA ASP A 415 9.73 1.79 21.93
C ASP A 415 8.73 2.96 21.93
N PHE A 416 7.73 2.95 21.03
CA PHE A 416 6.67 3.95 21.06
C PHE A 416 5.88 3.91 22.38
N LEU A 417 5.49 2.71 22.83
CA LEU A 417 4.73 2.53 24.05
C LEU A 417 5.56 2.94 25.29
N GLU A 418 6.86 2.65 25.31
CA GLU A 418 7.76 3.08 26.39
C GLU A 418 8.00 4.59 26.40
N SER A 419 8.17 5.22 25.22
CA SER A 419 8.49 6.65 25.11
C SER A 419 7.33 7.58 25.54
N ARG A 420 6.11 7.06 25.62
CA ARG A 420 4.87 7.80 26.00
C ARG A 420 4.35 7.38 27.39
N ALA A 421 5.16 6.77 28.19
CA ALA A 421 4.81 6.19 29.50
C ALA A 421 4.70 7.22 30.65
N THR A 422 4.61 8.53 30.37
CA THR A 422 4.46 9.60 31.39
C THR A 422 3.02 10.05 31.54
#